data_514cc42f99323f8d372eeb9e8d995275
#
_entry.id   514cc42f99323f8d372eeb9e8d995275
#
_cell.length_a   1.000
_cell.length_b   1.000
_cell.length_c   1.000
_cell.angle_alpha   90.00
_cell.angle_beta   90.00
_cell.angle_gamma   90.00
#
_symmetry.space_group_name_H-M   'P 1'
#
loop_
_entity.id
_entity.type
_entity.pdbx_description
1 polymer ?
#
loop_
_entity_poly.entity_id
_entity_poly.type
_entity_poly.pdbx_seq_one_letter_code
_entity_poly.pdbx_strand_id
1 'polypeptide(L)'
;MDSKQSDIFNFSIRPTVDDILNGYNGTVFAYGQTGAGKSYTMMGSNIDDDAGKGVIPRIVEQIFASILASPGTIEYTVRVSYMEIYMERIRDLLAPQNDNLPVHEEKNRGVYVKGLLEIYVSSVQEVYEVMRRGGNARAVAATNMNQESSRSHSIFVITISQKNVETGSAKSGQLFLVDLAGSEKVGKTGASGQTLEEAKKINKSLSALGMVINSLTDGKSSHIPYRDSKLTRILQESLGGNSRTTLIINASPSSYNDSETLSTLRFGMRAKAIKNKAKINAEISPAELKAMLKKAESQVKTFENYIQSLQDEVQQWRAGEPVPRERWAPSLKDGLNGVREELRAPRPSTPSRLQPDSRAETPAISERSGTPSIPLDKDERDDLLRRENELEDQLAEKETQLAAVEKTLKEVKEELTYLKEHDTKTRAENEKLTSEVNEAKMQLERLSFENKEAQITMDSFKEANSELTQELDEVKQQLLDAKMSARETTAVLDEKEKKKAEKMAKMMAGFDLGGDVFSENEQSIKQAIQQIEALLAQSTAGEAIAPDELEDVKARLLETQG
;
A
#
# COMPACT_ATOMS: atom_id res chain seq x y z
N MET A 1 -27.51 -16.38 -20.27
CA MET A 1 -26.06 -16.12 -20.35
C MET A 1 -25.47 -16.52 -19.02
N ASP A 2 -24.77 -17.64 -18.99
CA ASP A 2 -24.33 -18.28 -17.75
C ASP A 2 -22.82 -18.05 -17.53
N SER A 3 -22.37 -16.79 -17.72
CA SER A 3 -20.96 -16.41 -17.49
C SER A 3 -20.62 -16.53 -16.01
N LYS A 4 -19.60 -17.32 -15.69
CA LYS A 4 -19.10 -17.52 -14.33
C LYS A 4 -18.06 -16.44 -13.97
N GLN A 5 -17.81 -16.25 -12.68
CA GLN A 5 -16.74 -15.38 -12.18
C GLN A 5 -15.36 -15.75 -12.76
N SER A 6 -15.11 -17.05 -12.90
CA SER A 6 -13.87 -17.56 -13.52
C SER A 6 -13.72 -17.14 -14.98
N ASP A 7 -14.81 -17.02 -15.74
CA ASP A 7 -14.74 -16.64 -17.15
C ASP A 7 -14.31 -15.17 -17.29
N ILE A 8 -14.87 -14.29 -16.45
CA ILE A 8 -14.50 -12.87 -16.42
C ILE A 8 -13.02 -12.73 -16.03
N PHE A 9 -12.57 -13.46 -15.02
CA PHE A 9 -11.18 -13.46 -14.59
C PHE A 9 -10.23 -13.90 -15.71
N ASN A 10 -10.47 -15.07 -16.31
CA ASN A 10 -9.60 -15.63 -17.33
C ASN A 10 -9.56 -14.77 -18.60
N PHE A 11 -10.70 -14.18 -19.00
CA PHE A 11 -10.78 -13.38 -20.21
C PHE A 11 -10.15 -11.99 -20.07
N SER A 12 -10.40 -11.29 -18.95
CA SER A 12 -10.09 -9.86 -18.85
C SER A 12 -8.95 -9.55 -17.88
N ILE A 13 -8.74 -10.36 -16.85
CA ILE A 13 -7.93 -9.97 -15.69
C ILE A 13 -6.59 -10.71 -15.65
N ARG A 14 -6.55 -11.96 -16.02
CA ARG A 14 -5.34 -12.79 -15.98
C ARG A 14 -4.14 -12.12 -16.67
N PRO A 15 -4.27 -11.50 -17.86
CA PRO A 15 -3.15 -10.79 -18.48
C PRO A 15 -2.63 -9.61 -17.64
N THR A 16 -3.52 -8.94 -16.89
CA THR A 16 -3.12 -7.84 -16.01
C THR A 16 -2.27 -8.36 -14.84
N VAL A 17 -2.56 -9.54 -14.30
CA VAL A 17 -1.75 -10.18 -13.25
C VAL A 17 -0.34 -10.51 -13.76
N ASP A 18 -0.25 -11.07 -14.96
CA ASP A 18 1.04 -11.37 -15.60
C ASP A 18 1.86 -10.08 -15.82
N ASP A 19 1.21 -8.99 -16.21
CA ASP A 19 1.86 -7.69 -16.36
C ASP A 19 2.43 -7.14 -15.04
N ILE A 20 1.69 -7.26 -13.93
CA ILE A 20 2.17 -6.82 -12.60
C ILE A 20 3.42 -7.61 -12.19
N LEU A 21 3.42 -8.91 -12.41
CA LEU A 21 4.57 -9.78 -12.15
C LEU A 21 5.76 -9.46 -13.06
N ASN A 22 5.53 -8.80 -14.19
CA ASN A 22 6.58 -8.28 -15.06
C ASN A 22 7.08 -6.87 -14.66
N GLY A 23 6.49 -6.26 -13.61
CA GLY A 23 6.88 -4.94 -13.09
C GLY A 23 6.10 -3.77 -13.68
N TYR A 24 4.98 -4.00 -14.36
CA TYR A 24 4.06 -2.94 -14.75
C TYR A 24 3.13 -2.57 -13.58
N ASN A 25 2.59 -1.36 -13.58
CA ASN A 25 1.44 -1.03 -12.76
C ASN A 25 0.15 -1.45 -13.47
N GLY A 26 -0.84 -1.86 -12.69
CA GLY A 26 -2.15 -2.26 -13.17
C GLY A 26 -3.27 -1.62 -12.38
N THR A 27 -4.43 -1.53 -13.02
CA THR A 27 -5.65 -1.08 -12.37
C THR A 27 -6.84 -1.85 -12.92
N VAL A 28 -7.67 -2.35 -12.03
CA VAL A 28 -8.97 -2.94 -12.38
C VAL A 28 -10.04 -2.19 -11.62
N PHE A 29 -11.02 -1.61 -12.32
CA PHE A 29 -12.15 -0.99 -11.66
C PHE A 29 -13.48 -1.37 -12.28
N ALA A 30 -14.47 -1.55 -11.38
CA ALA A 30 -15.84 -1.85 -11.71
C ALA A 30 -16.68 -0.56 -11.67
N TYR A 31 -17.41 -0.28 -12.74
CA TYR A 31 -18.26 0.89 -12.90
C TYR A 31 -19.68 0.51 -13.30
N GLY A 32 -20.66 1.20 -12.74
CA GLY A 32 -22.09 1.00 -13.03
C GLY A 32 -22.95 1.45 -11.86
N GLN A 33 -24.27 1.39 -12.04
CA GLN A 33 -25.23 1.77 -11.02
C GLN A 33 -25.20 0.83 -9.79
N THR A 34 -25.80 1.28 -8.70
CA THR A 34 -26.08 0.43 -7.52
C THR A 34 -26.93 -0.78 -7.93
N GLY A 35 -26.60 -1.96 -7.43
CA GLY A 35 -27.28 -3.21 -7.76
C GLY A 35 -26.86 -3.85 -9.09
N ALA A 36 -25.99 -3.23 -9.90
CA ALA A 36 -25.53 -3.81 -11.17
C ALA A 36 -24.44 -4.90 -11.01
N GLY A 37 -24.00 -5.22 -9.78
CA GLY A 37 -23.07 -6.31 -9.51
C GLY A 37 -21.60 -5.93 -9.42
N LYS A 38 -21.23 -4.64 -9.23
CA LYS A 38 -19.83 -4.20 -9.09
C LYS A 38 -19.08 -4.96 -7.99
N SER A 39 -19.58 -4.88 -6.75
CA SER A 39 -18.97 -5.56 -5.60
C SER A 39 -18.98 -7.08 -5.75
N TYR A 40 -20.04 -7.64 -6.33
CA TYR A 40 -20.11 -9.06 -6.65
C TYR A 40 -19.03 -9.47 -7.66
N THR A 41 -18.78 -8.67 -8.68
CA THR A 41 -17.72 -8.92 -9.66
C THR A 41 -16.34 -8.82 -8.99
N MET A 42 -16.11 -7.80 -8.14
CA MET A 42 -14.80 -7.55 -7.53
C MET A 42 -14.49 -8.52 -6.38
N MET A 43 -15.41 -8.68 -5.43
CA MET A 43 -15.20 -9.50 -4.22
C MET A 43 -15.81 -10.90 -4.34
N GLY A 44 -16.96 -11.01 -5.01
CA GLY A 44 -17.77 -12.22 -5.04
C GLY A 44 -18.81 -12.28 -3.92
N SER A 45 -19.49 -13.40 -3.83
CA SER A 45 -20.42 -13.70 -2.74
C SER A 45 -19.71 -14.32 -1.52
N ASN A 46 -18.67 -15.08 -1.76
CA ASN A 46 -17.84 -15.72 -0.74
C ASN A 46 -16.41 -15.90 -1.25
N ILE A 47 -15.45 -15.43 -0.46
CA ILE A 47 -14.02 -15.54 -0.81
C ILE A 47 -13.43 -16.93 -0.55
N ASP A 48 -14.13 -17.78 0.20
CA ASP A 48 -13.70 -19.14 0.51
C ASP A 48 -14.28 -20.20 -0.45
N ASP A 49 -15.27 -19.83 -1.27
CA ASP A 49 -15.91 -20.70 -2.23
C ASP A 49 -15.43 -20.43 -3.66
N ASP A 50 -14.85 -21.43 -4.32
CA ASP A 50 -14.30 -21.29 -5.68
C ASP A 50 -15.31 -20.81 -6.73
N ALA A 51 -16.57 -21.15 -6.58
CA ALA A 51 -17.63 -20.66 -7.47
C ALA A 51 -18.02 -19.21 -7.16
N GLY A 52 -17.99 -18.85 -5.87
CA GLY A 52 -18.42 -17.56 -5.35
C GLY A 52 -17.34 -16.46 -5.38
N LYS A 53 -16.06 -16.80 -5.51
CA LYS A 53 -14.94 -15.84 -5.57
C LYS A 53 -15.08 -14.85 -6.69
N GLY A 54 -14.89 -13.56 -6.40
CA GLY A 54 -14.78 -12.49 -7.38
C GLY A 54 -13.37 -12.36 -7.98
N VAL A 55 -13.15 -11.25 -8.65
CA VAL A 55 -11.88 -10.93 -9.32
C VAL A 55 -10.73 -10.79 -8.33
N ILE A 56 -10.92 -10.10 -7.21
CA ILE A 56 -9.85 -9.81 -6.24
C ILE A 56 -9.27 -11.10 -5.62
N PRO A 57 -10.07 -12.02 -5.06
CA PRO A 57 -9.54 -13.27 -4.52
C PRO A 57 -8.78 -14.10 -5.57
N ARG A 58 -9.26 -14.17 -6.81
CA ARG A 58 -8.61 -14.90 -7.90
C ARG A 58 -7.28 -14.29 -8.32
N ILE A 59 -7.19 -12.95 -8.31
CA ILE A 59 -5.93 -12.23 -8.54
C ILE A 59 -4.91 -12.63 -7.47
N VAL A 60 -5.31 -12.62 -6.21
CA VAL A 60 -4.44 -12.99 -5.08
C VAL A 60 -3.93 -14.42 -5.24
N GLU A 61 -4.79 -15.37 -5.53
CA GLU A 61 -4.40 -16.77 -5.76
C GLU A 61 -3.43 -16.90 -6.94
N GLN A 62 -3.69 -16.23 -8.06
CA GLN A 62 -2.82 -16.26 -9.23
C GLN A 62 -1.44 -15.64 -8.93
N ILE A 63 -1.38 -14.54 -8.19
CA ILE A 63 -0.12 -13.90 -7.79
C ILE A 63 0.73 -14.89 -6.98
N PHE A 64 0.18 -15.48 -5.92
CA PHE A 64 0.92 -16.40 -5.07
C PHE A 64 1.26 -17.73 -5.79
N ALA A 65 0.38 -18.24 -6.64
CA ALA A 65 0.70 -19.38 -7.51
C ALA A 65 1.88 -19.09 -8.44
N SER A 66 1.91 -17.90 -9.04
CA SER A 66 3.01 -17.48 -9.91
C SER A 66 4.32 -17.25 -9.13
N ILE A 67 4.25 -16.70 -7.92
CA ILE A 67 5.42 -16.53 -7.03
C ILE A 67 6.00 -17.91 -6.66
N LEU A 68 5.15 -18.88 -6.31
CA LEU A 68 5.59 -20.24 -5.97
C LEU A 68 6.22 -20.97 -7.17
N ALA A 69 5.75 -20.69 -8.38
CA ALA A 69 6.30 -21.25 -9.61
C ALA A 69 7.56 -20.53 -10.11
N SER A 70 7.93 -19.41 -9.49
CA SER A 70 9.07 -18.60 -9.90
C SER A 70 10.42 -19.24 -9.51
N PRO A 71 11.50 -18.97 -10.27
CA PRO A 71 12.84 -19.43 -9.89
C PRO A 71 13.26 -18.90 -8.53
N GLY A 72 13.96 -19.71 -7.73
CA GLY A 72 14.45 -19.36 -6.39
C GLY A 72 15.49 -18.21 -6.35
N THR A 73 15.89 -17.70 -7.53
CA THR A 73 16.79 -16.53 -7.67
C THR A 73 16.06 -15.18 -7.51
N ILE A 74 14.73 -15.18 -7.41
CA ILE A 74 13.93 -13.96 -7.28
C ILE A 74 13.27 -13.94 -5.90
N GLU A 75 13.61 -12.92 -5.11
CA GLU A 75 12.93 -12.62 -3.85
C GLU A 75 11.71 -11.73 -4.12
N TYR A 76 10.57 -12.13 -3.58
CA TYR A 76 9.32 -11.37 -3.68
C TYR A 76 8.94 -10.77 -2.33
N THR A 77 8.49 -9.53 -2.37
CA THR A 77 7.86 -8.86 -1.23
C THR A 77 6.48 -8.37 -1.66
N VAL A 78 5.44 -8.88 -1.02
CA VAL A 78 4.06 -8.48 -1.29
C VAL A 78 3.55 -7.63 -0.13
N ARG A 79 2.98 -6.47 -0.45
CA ARG A 79 2.34 -5.56 0.51
C ARG A 79 0.93 -5.27 0.04
N VAL A 80 0.03 -5.15 0.99
CA VAL A 80 -1.37 -4.81 0.72
C VAL A 80 -1.80 -3.63 1.57
N SER A 81 -2.65 -2.78 1.01
CA SER A 81 -3.36 -1.73 1.72
C SER A 81 -4.81 -1.67 1.28
N TYR A 82 -5.68 -1.20 2.15
CA TYR A 82 -7.12 -1.17 1.89
C TYR A 82 -7.72 0.13 2.40
N MET A 83 -8.28 0.92 1.50
CA MET A 83 -8.85 2.22 1.82
C MET A 83 -10.25 2.41 1.22
N GLU A 84 -10.99 3.32 1.83
CA GLU A 84 -12.29 3.78 1.38
C GLU A 84 -12.24 5.27 1.08
N ILE A 85 -12.93 5.70 0.01
CA ILE A 85 -13.17 7.12 -0.25
C ILE A 85 -14.66 7.40 -0.11
N TYR A 86 -15.00 8.18 0.90
CA TYR A 86 -16.34 8.63 1.16
C TYR A 86 -16.39 10.14 1.37
N MET A 87 -17.28 10.83 0.65
CA MET A 87 -17.43 12.30 0.72
C MET A 87 -16.10 13.06 0.57
N GLU A 88 -15.24 12.63 -0.37
CA GLU A 88 -13.90 13.20 -0.60
C GLU A 88 -12.92 13.05 0.60
N ARG A 89 -13.17 12.11 1.52
CA ARG A 89 -12.27 11.71 2.60
C ARG A 89 -11.74 10.31 2.35
N ILE A 90 -10.46 10.12 2.60
CA ILE A 90 -9.82 8.80 2.49
C ILE A 90 -9.70 8.25 3.91
N ARG A 91 -10.29 7.08 4.13
CA ARG A 91 -10.19 6.33 5.37
C ARG A 91 -9.39 5.05 5.15
N ASP A 92 -8.50 4.76 6.07
CA ASP A 92 -7.81 3.48 6.12
C ASP A 92 -8.73 2.41 6.72
N LEU A 93 -9.05 1.36 5.96
CA LEU A 93 -9.91 0.27 6.44
C LEU A 93 -9.17 -0.73 7.34
N LEU A 94 -7.83 -0.71 7.32
CA LEU A 94 -6.98 -1.57 8.17
C LEU A 94 -6.60 -0.88 9.48
N ALA A 95 -6.68 0.46 9.50
CA ALA A 95 -6.47 1.31 10.66
C ALA A 95 -7.54 2.42 10.70
N PRO A 96 -8.81 2.11 11.09
CA PRO A 96 -9.94 3.03 10.98
C PRO A 96 -9.81 4.35 11.75
N GLN A 97 -8.87 4.44 12.70
CA GLN A 97 -8.48 5.68 13.37
C GLN A 97 -7.80 6.68 12.44
N ASN A 98 -7.23 6.21 11.32
CA ASN A 98 -6.62 7.05 10.31
C ASN A 98 -7.70 7.49 9.30
N ASP A 99 -8.33 8.62 9.58
CA ASP A 99 -9.36 9.23 8.72
C ASP A 99 -8.85 10.48 8.03
N ASN A 100 -9.44 10.81 6.89
CA ASN A 100 -9.11 11.98 6.06
C ASN A 100 -7.64 12.09 5.64
N LEU A 101 -7.05 10.97 5.23
CA LEU A 101 -5.67 10.90 4.80
C LEU A 101 -5.39 11.81 3.58
N PRO A 102 -4.21 12.50 3.56
CA PRO A 102 -3.84 13.36 2.44
C PRO A 102 -3.25 12.56 1.26
N VAL A 103 -3.51 13.04 0.05
CA VAL A 103 -2.89 12.53 -1.18
C VAL A 103 -1.67 13.37 -1.49
N HIS A 104 -0.52 12.72 -1.62
CA HIS A 104 0.76 13.32 -1.97
C HIS A 104 1.21 12.86 -3.35
N GLU A 105 2.12 13.60 -3.94
CA GLU A 105 2.73 13.28 -5.23
C GLU A 105 4.23 13.51 -5.14
N GLU A 106 5.01 12.50 -5.47
CA GLU A 106 6.48 12.56 -5.47
C GLU A 106 6.99 12.08 -6.84
N LYS A 107 8.07 12.71 -7.32
CA LYS A 107 8.64 12.42 -8.64
C LYS A 107 9.01 10.94 -8.83
N ASN A 108 9.49 10.28 -7.78
CA ASN A 108 9.95 8.90 -7.83
C ASN A 108 8.86 7.87 -7.48
N ARG A 109 7.91 8.25 -6.64
CA ARG A 109 6.85 7.36 -6.13
C ARG A 109 5.51 7.55 -6.88
N GLY A 110 5.36 8.66 -7.61
CA GLY A 110 4.08 9.04 -8.19
C GLY A 110 3.08 9.53 -7.14
N VAL A 111 1.79 9.32 -7.40
CA VAL A 111 0.72 9.69 -6.47
C VAL A 111 0.51 8.59 -5.45
N TYR A 112 0.45 8.94 -4.15
CA TYR A 112 0.21 8.02 -3.05
C TYR A 112 -0.58 8.66 -1.91
N VAL A 113 -1.14 7.83 -1.03
CA VAL A 113 -1.85 8.27 0.17
C VAL A 113 -0.90 8.21 1.36
N LYS A 114 -0.59 9.38 1.93
CA LYS A 114 0.33 9.47 3.07
C LYS A 114 -0.33 8.96 4.34
N GLY A 115 0.36 8.07 5.06
CA GLY A 115 -0.13 7.49 6.32
C GLY A 115 -1.08 6.31 6.16
N LEU A 116 -1.32 5.84 4.94
CA LEU A 116 -2.05 4.60 4.68
C LEU A 116 -1.22 3.40 5.14
N LEU A 117 -1.83 2.50 5.91
CA LEU A 117 -1.17 1.29 6.41
C LEU A 117 -0.90 0.30 5.28
N GLU A 118 0.34 -0.13 5.17
CA GLU A 118 0.76 -1.20 4.27
C GLU A 118 1.11 -2.45 5.11
N ILE A 119 0.44 -3.58 4.86
CA ILE A 119 0.68 -4.84 5.56
C ILE A 119 1.47 -5.77 4.64
N TYR A 120 2.60 -6.29 5.13
CA TYR A 120 3.35 -7.34 4.45
C TYR A 120 2.61 -8.66 4.58
N VAL A 121 2.51 -9.39 3.48
CA VAL A 121 1.80 -10.66 3.39
C VAL A 121 2.64 -11.70 2.67
N SER A 122 2.61 -12.94 3.17
CA SER A 122 3.39 -14.06 2.67
C SER A 122 2.54 -15.19 2.09
N SER A 123 1.23 -15.11 2.25
CA SER A 123 0.30 -16.16 1.81
C SER A 123 -1.06 -15.62 1.36
N VAL A 124 -1.79 -16.41 0.57
CA VAL A 124 -3.17 -16.12 0.18
C VAL A 124 -4.06 -15.92 1.41
N GLN A 125 -3.89 -16.73 2.45
CA GLN A 125 -4.71 -16.67 3.65
C GLN A 125 -4.54 -15.37 4.41
N GLU A 126 -3.31 -14.88 4.55
CA GLU A 126 -3.05 -13.57 5.16
C GLU A 126 -3.72 -12.43 4.40
N VAL A 127 -3.70 -12.47 3.06
CA VAL A 127 -4.43 -11.48 2.26
C VAL A 127 -5.94 -11.57 2.48
N TYR A 128 -6.48 -12.79 2.57
CA TYR A 128 -7.91 -12.99 2.85
C TYR A 128 -8.32 -12.48 4.23
N GLU A 129 -7.46 -12.62 5.25
CA GLU A 129 -7.68 -12.03 6.57
C GLU A 129 -7.70 -10.49 6.51
N VAL A 130 -6.75 -9.90 5.77
CA VAL A 130 -6.74 -8.45 5.54
C VAL A 130 -8.02 -7.99 4.82
N MET A 131 -8.46 -8.72 3.80
CA MET A 131 -9.70 -8.42 3.09
C MET A 131 -10.94 -8.50 4.01
N ARG A 132 -11.05 -9.54 4.85
CA ARG A 132 -12.13 -9.69 5.84
C ARG A 132 -12.11 -8.55 6.86
N ARG A 133 -10.93 -8.24 7.41
CA ARG A 133 -10.76 -7.14 8.36
C ARG A 133 -11.20 -5.81 7.78
N GLY A 134 -10.75 -5.46 6.58
CA GLY A 134 -11.15 -4.23 5.92
C GLY A 134 -12.62 -4.21 5.50
N GLY A 135 -13.16 -5.35 5.04
CA GLY A 135 -14.59 -5.51 4.74
C GLY A 135 -15.48 -5.29 5.96
N ASN A 136 -15.12 -5.85 7.12
CA ASN A 136 -15.83 -5.65 8.38
C ASN A 136 -15.76 -4.19 8.85
N ALA A 137 -14.59 -3.54 8.74
CA ALA A 137 -14.44 -2.12 9.07
C ALA A 137 -15.33 -1.23 8.18
N ARG A 138 -15.43 -1.53 6.88
CA ARG A 138 -16.32 -0.86 5.95
C ARG A 138 -17.80 -1.07 6.33
N ALA A 139 -18.20 -2.29 6.68
CA ALA A 139 -19.57 -2.61 7.09
C ALA A 139 -19.96 -1.90 8.39
N VAL A 140 -19.08 -1.85 9.38
CA VAL A 140 -19.32 -1.14 10.66
C VAL A 140 -19.46 0.37 10.42
N ALA A 141 -18.63 0.95 9.55
CA ALA A 141 -18.74 2.36 9.17
C ALA A 141 -20.07 2.65 8.49
N ALA A 142 -20.55 1.73 7.65
CA ALA A 142 -21.84 1.85 6.98
C ALA A 142 -23.04 1.89 7.95
N THR A 143 -23.04 1.06 8.99
CA THR A 143 -24.12 1.02 9.99
C THR A 143 -24.15 2.26 10.89
N ASN A 144 -22.96 2.79 11.26
CA ASN A 144 -22.86 3.93 12.18
C ASN A 144 -23.27 5.29 11.56
N MET A 145 -23.28 5.42 10.24
CA MET A 145 -23.46 6.70 9.55
C MET A 145 -24.55 6.69 8.46
N ASN A 146 -25.46 5.70 8.41
CA ASN A 146 -26.36 5.48 7.26
C ASN A 146 -25.58 5.40 5.91
N GLN A 147 -24.34 5.00 5.98
CA GLN A 147 -23.38 4.99 4.90
C GLN A 147 -23.48 3.65 4.17
N GLU A 148 -24.35 3.57 3.19
CA GLU A 148 -24.45 2.38 2.35
C GLU A 148 -23.19 2.18 1.53
N SER A 149 -22.71 0.93 1.37
CA SER A 149 -21.52 0.59 0.55
C SER A 149 -21.64 1.07 -0.90
N SER A 150 -22.84 1.34 -1.38
CA SER A 150 -23.13 1.94 -2.69
C SER A 150 -22.66 3.39 -2.85
N ARG A 151 -22.33 4.07 -1.74
CA ARG A 151 -22.00 5.50 -1.70
C ARG A 151 -20.52 5.79 -1.49
N SER A 152 -19.70 4.77 -1.33
CA SER A 152 -18.25 4.89 -1.13
C SER A 152 -17.49 4.12 -2.19
N HIS A 153 -16.27 4.59 -2.52
CA HIS A 153 -15.33 3.84 -3.35
C HIS A 153 -14.42 3.01 -2.44
N SER A 154 -14.25 1.75 -2.76
CA SER A 154 -13.36 0.84 -2.06
C SER A 154 -12.16 0.55 -2.94
N ILE A 155 -10.95 0.75 -2.41
CA ILE A 155 -9.70 0.59 -3.15
C ILE A 155 -8.79 -0.36 -2.38
N PHE A 156 -8.58 -1.54 -2.94
CA PHE A 156 -7.61 -2.51 -2.45
C PHE A 156 -6.36 -2.43 -3.32
N VAL A 157 -5.19 -2.25 -2.70
CA VAL A 157 -3.92 -2.08 -3.42
C VAL A 157 -2.99 -3.22 -3.08
N ILE A 158 -2.44 -3.87 -4.10
CA ILE A 158 -1.39 -4.89 -3.97
C ILE A 158 -0.12 -4.33 -4.58
N THR A 159 0.96 -4.29 -3.82
CA THR A 159 2.29 -3.90 -4.31
C THR A 159 3.22 -5.11 -4.26
N ILE A 160 3.80 -5.47 -5.40
CA ILE A 160 4.74 -6.58 -5.53
C ILE A 160 6.10 -6.00 -5.88
N SER A 161 7.07 -6.21 -5.00
CA SER A 161 8.47 -5.91 -5.27
C SER A 161 9.23 -7.21 -5.50
N GLN A 162 10.06 -7.24 -6.53
CA GLN A 162 10.86 -8.38 -6.96
C GLN A 162 12.32 -7.96 -6.97
N LYS A 163 13.19 -8.77 -6.40
CA LYS A 163 14.63 -8.55 -6.42
C LYS A 163 15.33 -9.81 -6.90
N ASN A 164 16.09 -9.70 -7.95
CA ASN A 164 16.95 -10.78 -8.38
C ASN A 164 18.21 -10.79 -7.49
N VAL A 165 18.44 -11.90 -6.80
CA VAL A 165 19.55 -12.04 -5.84
C VAL A 165 20.91 -12.05 -6.54
N GLU A 166 20.98 -12.60 -7.76
CA GLU A 166 22.22 -12.73 -8.52
C GLU A 166 22.64 -11.41 -9.17
N THR A 167 21.70 -10.70 -9.81
CA THR A 167 22.02 -9.46 -10.54
C THR A 167 21.85 -8.20 -9.69
N GLY A 168 21.11 -8.29 -8.57
CA GLY A 168 20.74 -7.15 -7.74
C GLY A 168 19.70 -6.21 -8.40
N SER A 169 19.20 -6.55 -9.59
CA SER A 169 18.16 -5.76 -10.25
C SER A 169 16.81 -5.93 -9.53
N ALA A 170 16.06 -4.85 -9.43
CA ALA A 170 14.74 -4.86 -8.79
C ALA A 170 13.66 -4.39 -9.77
N LYS A 171 12.45 -4.94 -9.60
CA LYS A 171 11.24 -4.51 -10.30
C LYS A 171 10.12 -4.34 -9.29
N SER A 172 9.20 -3.42 -9.54
CA SER A 172 8.03 -3.21 -8.68
C SER A 172 6.80 -3.00 -9.53
N GLY A 173 5.70 -3.68 -9.19
CA GLY A 173 4.38 -3.49 -9.77
C GLY A 173 3.36 -3.15 -8.70
N GLN A 174 2.47 -2.21 -8.98
CA GLN A 174 1.37 -1.83 -8.10
C GLN A 174 0.05 -2.06 -8.80
N LEU A 175 -0.87 -2.77 -8.15
CA LEU A 175 -2.19 -3.12 -8.65
C LEU A 175 -3.28 -2.45 -7.81
N PHE A 176 -4.04 -1.56 -8.43
CA PHE A 176 -5.22 -0.94 -7.85
C PHE A 176 -6.47 -1.74 -8.21
N LEU A 177 -7.23 -2.18 -7.22
CA LEU A 177 -8.46 -2.93 -7.36
C LEU A 177 -9.60 -2.09 -6.77
N VAL A 178 -10.44 -1.54 -7.64
CA VAL A 178 -11.36 -0.45 -7.29
C VAL A 178 -12.81 -0.86 -7.51
N ASP A 179 -13.57 -0.94 -6.42
CA ASP A 179 -15.02 -1.04 -6.42
C ASP A 179 -15.62 0.36 -6.28
N LEU A 180 -16.09 0.93 -7.38
CA LEU A 180 -16.60 2.30 -7.40
C LEU A 180 -17.99 2.41 -6.78
N ALA A 181 -18.33 3.57 -6.23
CA ALA A 181 -19.69 3.93 -5.82
C ALA A 181 -20.68 3.82 -7.00
N GLY A 182 -21.95 3.81 -6.71
CA GLY A 182 -23.00 3.77 -7.73
C GLY A 182 -22.98 4.99 -8.66
N SER A 183 -23.13 4.75 -9.97
CA SER A 183 -23.07 5.80 -11.00
C SER A 183 -24.41 6.45 -11.33
N GLU A 184 -25.48 6.07 -10.64
CA GLU A 184 -26.83 6.60 -10.83
C GLU A 184 -26.94 8.09 -10.49
N LYS A 185 -27.85 8.78 -11.18
CA LYS A 185 -28.10 10.21 -10.96
C LYS A 185 -28.85 10.46 -9.65
N VAL A 186 -28.37 11.44 -8.85
CA VAL A 186 -29.00 11.85 -7.57
C VAL A 186 -30.48 12.16 -7.69
N GLY A 187 -30.94 12.70 -8.83
CA GLY A 187 -32.35 13.05 -9.02
C GLY A 187 -33.35 11.89 -8.97
N LYS A 188 -32.88 10.63 -9.12
CA LYS A 188 -33.72 9.42 -9.00
C LYS A 188 -33.90 8.94 -7.56
N THR A 189 -33.04 9.39 -6.63
CA THR A 189 -33.06 8.89 -5.23
C THR A 189 -34.13 9.55 -4.35
N GLY A 190 -34.83 10.60 -4.82
CA GLY A 190 -35.82 11.33 -4.03
C GLY A 190 -35.23 12.06 -2.81
N ALA A 191 -33.93 12.19 -2.73
CA ALA A 191 -33.20 12.76 -1.60
C ALA A 191 -33.48 14.26 -1.46
N SER A 192 -33.77 14.73 -0.25
CA SER A 192 -33.99 16.14 0.10
C SER A 192 -33.15 16.53 1.32
N GLY A 193 -32.83 17.82 1.45
CA GLY A 193 -32.10 18.34 2.61
C GLY A 193 -30.64 17.82 2.70
N GLN A 194 -30.23 17.36 3.87
CA GLN A 194 -28.86 16.85 4.13
C GLN A 194 -28.49 15.67 3.24
N THR A 195 -29.43 14.78 2.94
CA THR A 195 -29.23 13.62 2.07
C THR A 195 -28.92 14.03 0.62
N LEU A 196 -29.44 15.17 0.16
CA LEU A 196 -29.15 15.72 -1.16
C LEU A 196 -27.70 16.27 -1.22
N GLU A 197 -27.23 16.95 -0.18
CA GLU A 197 -25.85 17.45 -0.10
C GLU A 197 -24.83 16.30 -0.01
N GLU A 198 -25.16 15.25 0.73
CA GLU A 198 -24.39 14.01 0.77
C GLU A 198 -24.28 13.38 -0.62
N ALA A 199 -25.42 13.18 -1.29
CA ALA A 199 -25.47 12.60 -2.63
C ALA A 199 -24.71 13.44 -3.67
N LYS A 200 -24.74 14.78 -3.58
CA LYS A 200 -23.92 15.66 -4.42
C LYS A 200 -22.42 15.45 -4.20
N LYS A 201 -21.98 15.31 -2.94
CA LYS A 201 -20.56 15.06 -2.60
C LYS A 201 -20.09 13.69 -3.07
N ILE A 202 -20.90 12.65 -2.95
CA ILE A 202 -20.62 11.31 -3.43
C ILE A 202 -20.46 11.32 -4.96
N ASN A 203 -21.40 11.94 -5.68
CA ASN A 203 -21.35 12.04 -7.13
C ASN A 203 -20.26 12.99 -7.65
N LYS A 204 -19.67 13.84 -6.78
CA LYS A 204 -18.56 14.71 -7.17
C LYS A 204 -17.38 13.90 -7.71
N SER A 205 -16.99 12.82 -7.04
CA SER A 205 -15.88 11.97 -7.43
C SER A 205 -16.10 11.29 -8.80
N LEU A 206 -17.31 10.76 -9.05
CA LEU A 206 -17.66 10.15 -10.33
C LEU A 206 -17.83 11.19 -11.45
N SER A 207 -18.34 12.38 -11.13
CA SER A 207 -18.42 13.50 -12.08
C SER A 207 -17.02 13.98 -12.47
N ALA A 208 -16.11 14.11 -11.50
CA ALA A 208 -14.71 14.44 -11.76
C ALA A 208 -14.03 13.35 -12.61
N LEU A 209 -14.33 12.06 -12.34
CA LEU A 209 -13.84 10.96 -13.18
C LEU A 209 -14.34 11.09 -14.62
N GLY A 210 -15.61 11.43 -14.82
CA GLY A 210 -16.19 11.70 -16.14
C GLY A 210 -15.51 12.88 -16.85
N MET A 211 -15.19 13.96 -16.13
CA MET A 211 -14.47 15.12 -16.67
C MET A 211 -13.04 14.76 -17.08
N VAL A 212 -12.31 14.01 -16.27
CA VAL A 212 -10.96 13.52 -16.59
C VAL A 212 -10.99 12.66 -17.85
N ILE A 213 -11.92 11.72 -17.98
CA ILE A 213 -12.05 10.87 -19.17
C ILE A 213 -12.37 11.72 -20.41
N ASN A 214 -13.28 12.67 -20.30
CA ASN A 214 -13.59 13.57 -21.40
C ASN A 214 -12.36 14.37 -21.84
N SER A 215 -11.64 14.99 -20.90
CA SER A 215 -10.42 15.78 -21.19
C SER A 215 -9.28 14.93 -21.78
N LEU A 216 -9.18 13.64 -21.42
CA LEU A 216 -8.21 12.72 -22.00
C LEU A 216 -8.54 12.29 -23.44
N THR A 217 -9.82 12.40 -23.83
CA THR A 217 -10.31 11.85 -25.10
C THR A 217 -10.75 12.90 -26.11
N ASP A 218 -10.90 14.17 -25.70
CA ASP A 218 -11.31 15.28 -26.58
C ASP A 218 -10.19 15.79 -27.51
N GLY A 219 -8.92 15.46 -27.21
CA GLY A 219 -7.74 15.85 -28.00
C GLY A 219 -7.43 17.34 -28.00
N LYS A 220 -8.14 18.15 -27.20
CA LYS A 220 -8.05 19.62 -27.18
C LYS A 220 -7.63 20.17 -25.82
N SER A 221 -7.90 19.46 -24.74
CA SER A 221 -7.64 19.91 -23.37
C SER A 221 -6.14 19.93 -23.08
N SER A 222 -5.61 21.10 -22.75
CA SER A 222 -4.22 21.28 -22.30
C SER A 222 -4.02 20.88 -20.82
N HIS A 223 -5.11 20.81 -20.04
CA HIS A 223 -5.09 20.47 -18.62
C HIS A 223 -6.12 19.38 -18.31
N ILE A 224 -5.68 18.33 -17.64
CA ILE A 224 -6.53 17.23 -17.17
C ILE A 224 -6.85 17.44 -15.68
N PRO A 225 -8.14 17.51 -15.28
CA PRO A 225 -8.53 17.92 -13.93
C PRO A 225 -8.45 16.78 -12.90
N TYR A 226 -7.29 16.15 -12.77
CA TYR A 226 -7.10 15.05 -11.78
C TYR A 226 -7.29 15.50 -10.33
N ARG A 227 -7.05 16.77 -10.02
CA ARG A 227 -7.07 17.32 -8.66
C ARG A 227 -8.46 17.70 -8.16
N ASP A 228 -9.48 17.60 -8.98
CA ASP A 228 -10.87 17.96 -8.62
C ASP A 228 -11.50 16.96 -7.64
N SER A 229 -10.96 15.74 -7.56
CA SER A 229 -11.38 14.71 -6.61
C SER A 229 -10.19 13.89 -6.09
N LYS A 230 -10.29 13.42 -4.84
CA LYS A 230 -9.34 12.45 -4.27
C LYS A 230 -9.25 11.18 -5.12
N LEU A 231 -10.38 10.68 -5.62
CA LEU A 231 -10.46 9.51 -6.49
C LEU A 231 -9.65 9.70 -7.76
N THR A 232 -9.88 10.77 -8.51
CA THR A 232 -9.19 11.04 -9.78
C THR A 232 -7.71 11.29 -9.58
N ARG A 233 -7.33 11.87 -8.45
CA ARG A 233 -5.93 12.09 -8.10
C ARG A 233 -5.20 10.79 -7.78
N ILE A 234 -5.81 9.87 -7.01
CA ILE A 234 -5.23 8.54 -6.73
C ILE A 234 -5.13 7.70 -8.01
N LEU A 235 -6.13 7.80 -8.89
CA LEU A 235 -6.19 7.07 -10.15
C LEU A 235 -5.50 7.79 -11.32
N GLN A 236 -4.71 8.83 -11.06
CA GLN A 236 -4.05 9.62 -12.09
C GLN A 236 -3.21 8.74 -13.02
N GLU A 237 -2.39 7.84 -12.47
CA GLU A 237 -1.58 6.92 -13.26
C GLU A 237 -2.41 5.85 -13.99
N SER A 238 -3.60 5.57 -13.51
CA SER A 238 -4.56 4.63 -14.12
C SER A 238 -5.25 5.20 -15.36
N LEU A 239 -5.31 6.53 -15.48
CA LEU A 239 -6.07 7.28 -16.49
C LEU A 239 -5.12 8.15 -17.32
N GLY A 240 -4.53 7.60 -18.36
CA GLY A 240 -3.58 8.30 -19.24
C GLY A 240 -2.12 8.25 -18.79
N GLY A 241 -1.82 7.62 -17.63
CA GLY A 241 -0.49 7.54 -17.04
C GLY A 241 0.20 6.18 -17.20
N ASN A 242 1.05 5.83 -16.22
CA ASN A 242 1.88 4.62 -16.20
C ASN A 242 1.15 3.42 -15.57
N SER A 243 0.06 2.97 -16.16
CA SER A 243 -0.68 1.79 -15.69
C SER A 243 -1.36 1.07 -16.86
N ARG A 244 -1.49 -0.25 -16.74
CA ARG A 244 -2.39 -1.05 -17.58
C ARG A 244 -3.74 -1.14 -16.89
N THR A 245 -4.77 -0.58 -17.53
CA THR A 245 -6.06 -0.37 -16.90
C THR A 245 -7.14 -1.20 -17.57
N THR A 246 -7.84 -1.99 -16.77
CA THR A 246 -9.02 -2.75 -17.17
C THR A 246 -10.26 -2.15 -16.51
N LEU A 247 -11.24 -1.75 -17.32
CA LEU A 247 -12.53 -1.26 -16.86
C LEU A 247 -13.61 -2.33 -17.07
N ILE A 248 -14.25 -2.75 -15.99
CA ILE A 248 -15.40 -3.66 -16.01
C ILE A 248 -16.68 -2.82 -15.94
N ILE A 249 -17.49 -2.90 -16.98
CA ILE A 249 -18.77 -2.23 -17.06
C ILE A 249 -19.85 -3.17 -16.53
N ASN A 250 -20.48 -2.78 -15.43
CA ASN A 250 -21.60 -3.50 -14.83
C ASN A 250 -22.92 -2.81 -15.20
N ALA A 251 -23.78 -3.49 -15.93
CA ALA A 251 -25.07 -2.98 -16.38
C ALA A 251 -26.21 -3.80 -15.80
N SER A 252 -27.28 -3.13 -15.38
CA SER A 252 -28.48 -3.81 -14.92
C SER A 252 -29.26 -4.39 -16.11
N PRO A 253 -29.76 -5.63 -16.02
CA PRO A 253 -30.60 -6.22 -17.05
C PRO A 253 -32.05 -5.71 -17.02
N SER A 254 -32.44 -4.95 -16.00
CA SER A 254 -33.80 -4.44 -15.83
C SER A 254 -34.10 -3.31 -16.82
N SER A 255 -35.24 -3.39 -17.51
CA SER A 255 -35.73 -2.34 -18.40
C SER A 255 -36.04 -1.01 -17.66
N TYR A 256 -36.28 -1.07 -16.34
CA TYR A 256 -36.44 0.12 -15.49
C TYR A 256 -35.16 0.99 -15.47
N ASN A 257 -34.01 0.38 -15.71
CA ASN A 257 -32.72 1.01 -15.63
C ASN A 257 -32.08 1.27 -17.01
N ASP A 258 -32.85 1.25 -18.08
CA ASP A 258 -32.35 1.40 -19.47
C ASP A 258 -31.51 2.67 -19.68
N SER A 259 -31.97 3.81 -19.13
CA SER A 259 -31.28 5.09 -19.22
C SER A 259 -29.93 5.09 -18.49
N GLU A 260 -29.82 4.43 -17.32
CA GLU A 260 -28.57 4.29 -16.57
C GLU A 260 -27.63 3.31 -17.26
N THR A 261 -28.16 2.21 -17.78
CA THR A 261 -27.39 1.25 -18.59
C THR A 261 -26.80 1.92 -19.82
N LEU A 262 -27.57 2.72 -20.55
CA LEU A 262 -27.09 3.48 -21.70
C LEU A 262 -26.00 4.50 -21.31
N SER A 263 -26.18 5.21 -20.18
CA SER A 263 -25.19 6.14 -19.63
C SER A 263 -23.88 5.41 -19.29
N THR A 264 -23.97 4.25 -18.65
CA THR A 264 -22.85 3.40 -18.27
C THR A 264 -22.08 2.90 -19.50
N LEU A 265 -22.78 2.45 -20.54
CA LEU A 265 -22.15 2.02 -21.80
C LEU A 265 -21.45 3.19 -22.52
N ARG A 266 -22.06 4.38 -22.54
CA ARG A 266 -21.45 5.61 -23.10
C ARG A 266 -20.18 6.00 -22.33
N PHE A 267 -20.18 5.85 -21.02
CA PHE A 267 -19.00 6.06 -20.20
C PHE A 267 -17.89 5.08 -20.60
N GLY A 268 -18.17 3.79 -20.71
CA GLY A 268 -17.22 2.77 -21.14
C GLY A 268 -16.66 3.02 -22.54
N MET A 269 -17.50 3.46 -23.48
CA MET A 269 -17.04 3.82 -24.85
C MET A 269 -16.03 4.97 -24.84
N ARG A 270 -16.25 5.99 -24.01
CA ARG A 270 -15.28 7.08 -23.86
C ARG A 270 -13.99 6.61 -23.18
N ALA A 271 -14.11 5.88 -22.08
CA ALA A 271 -12.96 5.36 -21.34
C ALA A 271 -12.06 4.46 -22.23
N LYS A 272 -12.64 3.68 -23.13
CA LYS A 272 -11.92 2.83 -24.10
C LYS A 272 -10.96 3.62 -25.02
N ALA A 273 -11.22 4.91 -25.24
CA ALA A 273 -10.39 5.77 -26.11
C ALA A 273 -9.12 6.29 -25.39
N ILE A 274 -9.01 6.14 -24.07
CA ILE A 274 -7.86 6.56 -23.30
C ILE A 274 -6.63 5.73 -23.69
N LYS A 275 -5.48 6.41 -23.86
CA LYS A 275 -4.18 5.77 -24.13
C LYS A 275 -3.26 5.93 -22.93
N ASN A 276 -2.99 4.85 -22.26
CA ASN A 276 -2.01 4.80 -21.18
C ASN A 276 -0.59 4.58 -21.73
N LYS A 277 0.42 5.03 -20.98
CA LYS A 277 1.84 4.92 -21.31
C LYS A 277 2.54 3.98 -20.33
N ALA A 278 2.04 2.76 -20.21
CA ALA A 278 2.55 1.78 -19.26
C ALA A 278 4.03 1.46 -19.52
N LYS A 279 4.85 1.49 -18.48
CA LYS A 279 6.27 1.17 -18.47
C LYS A 279 6.57 0.21 -17.34
N ILE A 280 7.62 -0.61 -17.52
CA ILE A 280 8.14 -1.45 -16.44
C ILE A 280 8.83 -0.56 -15.41
N ASN A 281 8.49 -0.71 -14.15
CA ASN A 281 9.16 -0.04 -13.04
C ASN A 281 10.35 -0.92 -12.61
N ALA A 282 11.47 -0.75 -13.30
CA ALA A 282 12.71 -1.46 -13.01
C ALA A 282 13.73 -0.50 -12.41
N GLU A 283 14.37 -0.92 -11.35
CA GLU A 283 15.55 -0.28 -10.78
C GLU A 283 16.78 -0.98 -11.34
N ILE A 284 17.65 -0.19 -11.97
CA ILE A 284 18.91 -0.68 -12.52
C ILE A 284 19.85 -1.03 -11.35
N SER A 285 20.48 -2.18 -11.39
CA SER A 285 21.43 -2.57 -10.35
C SER A 285 22.62 -1.61 -10.29
N PRO A 286 23.27 -1.44 -9.12
CA PRO A 286 24.48 -0.64 -9.00
C PRO A 286 25.61 -1.11 -9.93
N ALA A 287 25.65 -2.40 -10.25
CA ALA A 287 26.62 -2.98 -11.18
C ALA A 287 26.33 -2.55 -12.63
N GLU A 288 25.07 -2.60 -13.05
CA GLU A 288 24.63 -2.13 -14.37
C GLU A 288 24.80 -0.62 -14.51
N LEU A 289 24.49 0.18 -13.47
CA LEU A 289 24.76 1.61 -13.43
C LEU A 289 26.26 1.93 -13.60
N LYS A 290 27.13 1.20 -12.90
CA LYS A 290 28.59 1.32 -13.06
C LYS A 290 29.06 0.95 -14.47
N ALA A 291 28.46 -0.10 -15.06
CA ALA A 291 28.79 -0.49 -16.44
C ALA A 291 28.33 0.58 -17.45
N MET A 292 27.13 1.14 -17.27
CA MET A 292 26.62 2.24 -18.10
C MET A 292 27.48 3.51 -17.93
N LEU A 293 27.86 3.86 -16.70
CA LEU A 293 28.74 5.00 -16.41
C LEU A 293 30.10 4.82 -17.10
N LYS A 294 30.74 3.65 -16.94
CA LYS A 294 32.00 3.33 -17.61
C LYS A 294 31.90 3.40 -19.13
N LYS A 295 30.76 2.94 -19.70
CA LYS A 295 30.52 3.06 -21.14
C LYS A 295 30.38 4.52 -21.56
N ALA A 296 29.64 5.33 -20.81
CA ALA A 296 29.49 6.77 -21.06
C ALA A 296 30.83 7.51 -20.93
N GLU A 297 31.61 7.23 -19.91
CA GLU A 297 32.96 7.81 -19.73
C GLU A 297 33.88 7.46 -20.90
N SER A 298 33.84 6.20 -21.37
CA SER A 298 34.60 5.76 -22.56
C SER A 298 34.15 6.53 -23.81
N GLN A 299 32.86 6.78 -23.99
CA GLN A 299 32.36 7.58 -25.11
C GLN A 299 32.79 9.05 -25.02
N VAL A 300 32.69 9.66 -23.84
CA VAL A 300 33.16 11.02 -23.61
C VAL A 300 34.64 11.15 -23.96
N LYS A 301 35.48 10.23 -23.49
CA LYS A 301 36.91 10.21 -23.79
C LYS A 301 37.18 10.06 -25.29
N THR A 302 36.38 9.28 -26.01
CA THR A 302 36.48 9.17 -27.48
C THR A 302 36.14 10.49 -28.17
N PHE A 303 35.10 11.20 -27.70
CA PHE A 303 34.74 12.51 -28.20
C PHE A 303 35.80 13.58 -27.86
N GLU A 304 36.34 13.57 -26.65
CA GLU A 304 37.43 14.47 -26.25
C GLU A 304 38.67 14.30 -27.16
N ASN A 305 39.10 13.07 -27.41
CA ASN A 305 40.19 12.79 -28.31
C ASN A 305 39.91 13.26 -29.74
N TYR A 306 38.67 13.09 -30.21
CA TYR A 306 38.24 13.55 -31.52
C TYR A 306 38.23 15.08 -31.61
N ILE A 307 37.71 15.77 -30.60
CA ILE A 307 37.70 17.24 -30.51
C ILE A 307 39.13 17.74 -30.48
N GLN A 308 40.04 17.10 -29.74
CA GLN A 308 41.47 17.48 -29.68
C GLN A 308 42.13 17.37 -31.08
N SER A 309 41.86 16.27 -31.81
CA SER A 309 42.42 16.08 -33.15
C SER A 309 41.89 17.16 -34.14
N LEU A 310 40.61 17.55 -34.03
CA LEU A 310 40.06 18.66 -34.82
C LEU A 310 40.65 20.02 -34.44
N GLN A 311 40.89 20.27 -33.16
CA GLN A 311 41.50 21.50 -32.68
C GLN A 311 42.93 21.63 -33.18
N ASP A 312 43.68 20.55 -33.12
CA ASP A 312 45.08 20.50 -33.60
C ASP A 312 45.13 20.76 -35.13
N GLU A 313 44.23 20.16 -35.90
CA GLU A 313 44.10 20.40 -37.34
C GLU A 313 43.73 21.87 -37.65
N VAL A 314 42.75 22.42 -36.98
CA VAL A 314 42.32 23.82 -37.14
C VAL A 314 43.46 24.79 -36.77
N GLN A 315 44.22 24.47 -35.74
CA GLN A 315 45.33 25.30 -35.29
C GLN A 315 46.49 25.32 -36.32
N GLN A 316 46.78 24.20 -36.98
CA GLN A 316 47.74 24.13 -38.08
C GLN A 316 47.27 24.91 -39.29
N TRP A 317 45.99 24.79 -39.68
CA TRP A 317 45.40 25.61 -40.77
C TRP A 317 45.47 27.11 -40.46
N ARG A 318 45.21 27.51 -39.22
CA ARG A 318 45.31 28.92 -38.79
C ARG A 318 46.71 29.46 -38.77
N ALA A 319 47.71 28.60 -38.56
CA ALA A 319 49.14 28.92 -38.63
C ALA A 319 49.64 29.06 -40.07
N GLY A 320 48.81 28.76 -41.09
CA GLY A 320 49.18 28.81 -42.51
C GLY A 320 49.95 27.59 -42.97
N GLU A 321 50.02 26.52 -42.19
CA GLU A 321 50.67 25.27 -42.54
C GLU A 321 49.67 24.33 -43.23
N PRO A 322 49.98 23.80 -44.45
CA PRO A 322 49.10 22.86 -45.13
C PRO A 322 49.13 21.51 -44.42
N VAL A 323 48.00 21.09 -43.88
CA VAL A 323 47.86 19.79 -43.23
C VAL A 323 47.68 18.70 -44.29
N PRO A 324 48.62 17.68 -44.35
CA PRO A 324 48.47 16.55 -45.28
C PRO A 324 47.14 15.81 -45.05
N ARG A 325 46.49 15.35 -46.12
CA ARG A 325 45.19 14.60 -46.04
C ARG A 325 45.24 13.40 -45.13
N GLU A 326 46.38 12.77 -44.94
CA GLU A 326 46.58 11.62 -44.04
C GLU A 326 46.48 11.96 -42.56
N ARG A 327 46.60 13.27 -42.18
CA ARG A 327 46.48 13.78 -40.82
C ARG A 327 45.15 14.49 -40.53
N TRP A 328 44.23 14.51 -41.48
CA TRP A 328 42.92 15.11 -41.26
C TRP A 328 42.15 14.27 -40.23
N ALA A 329 41.46 14.94 -39.35
CA ALA A 329 40.52 14.25 -38.46
C ALA A 329 39.47 13.53 -39.29
N PRO A 330 39.17 12.26 -39.01
CA PRO A 330 38.19 11.48 -39.76
C PRO A 330 36.84 12.18 -39.71
N SER A 331 36.03 12.06 -40.79
CA SER A 331 34.71 12.67 -40.78
C SER A 331 33.85 12.12 -39.65
N LEU A 332 32.95 12.97 -39.09
CA LEU A 332 32.05 12.53 -37.97
C LEU A 332 31.24 11.26 -38.35
N LYS A 333 31.03 11.03 -39.65
CA LYS A 333 30.35 9.83 -40.15
C LYS A 333 31.24 8.59 -40.09
N ASP A 334 32.51 8.70 -40.24
CA ASP A 334 33.47 7.58 -40.28
C ASP A 334 34.00 7.26 -38.89
N GLY A 335 34.22 8.29 -38.03
CA GLY A 335 34.70 8.11 -36.66
C GLY A 335 33.61 7.59 -35.68
N LEU A 336 32.32 7.75 -36.02
CA LEU A 336 31.19 7.36 -35.18
C LEU A 336 30.44 6.12 -35.68
N ASN A 337 30.84 5.48 -36.77
CA ASN A 337 30.17 4.31 -37.30
C ASN A 337 30.16 3.12 -36.31
N GLY A 338 31.19 2.99 -35.47
CA GLY A 338 31.19 2.00 -34.37
C GLY A 338 30.21 2.30 -33.23
N VAL A 339 29.87 3.59 -33.02
CA VAL A 339 28.97 4.03 -31.93
C VAL A 339 27.51 4.04 -32.40
N ARG A 340 27.27 4.19 -33.69
CA ARG A 340 25.93 4.35 -34.27
C ARG A 340 25.19 3.02 -34.50
N GLU A 341 25.90 1.92 -34.65
CA GLU A 341 25.29 0.57 -34.77
C GLU A 341 24.73 0.07 -33.43
N GLU A 342 25.33 0.43 -32.30
CA GLU A 342 24.84 0.06 -30.97
C GLU A 342 23.67 0.94 -30.47
N LEU A 343 23.40 2.08 -31.10
CA LEU A 343 22.33 3.02 -30.71
C LEU A 343 21.00 2.83 -31.50
N ARG A 344 20.94 1.83 -32.37
CA ARG A 344 19.71 1.52 -33.10
C ARG A 344 18.74 0.69 -32.26
N ALA A 345 18.02 1.35 -31.36
CA ALA A 345 16.73 0.84 -30.90
C ALA A 345 15.70 1.01 -32.04
N PRO A 346 14.82 0.04 -32.27
CA PRO A 346 13.90 0.08 -33.41
C PRO A 346 12.89 1.22 -33.25
N ARG A 347 12.91 2.15 -34.20
CA ARG A 347 11.88 3.19 -34.33
C ARG A 347 10.67 2.59 -35.05
N PRO A 348 9.45 2.79 -34.56
CA PRO A 348 8.26 2.48 -35.35
C PRO A 348 8.13 3.48 -36.51
N SER A 349 7.90 2.95 -37.70
CA SER A 349 7.67 3.66 -38.94
C SER A 349 6.39 4.47 -38.90
N THR A 350 6.48 5.76 -39.19
CA THR A 350 5.33 6.60 -39.55
C THR A 350 5.39 6.95 -41.03
N PRO A 351 4.28 6.89 -41.75
CA PRO A 351 4.26 7.18 -43.17
C PRO A 351 4.21 8.68 -43.46
N SER A 352 4.99 9.01 -44.48
CA SER A 352 5.06 10.31 -45.15
C SER A 352 3.79 10.57 -45.95
N ARG A 353 3.23 11.75 -45.89
CA ARG A 353 2.76 12.57 -47.05
C ARG A 353 1.85 13.73 -46.58
N LEU A 354 2.24 14.91 -46.89
CA LEU A 354 1.43 15.83 -47.71
C LEU A 354 2.25 17.11 -48.04
N GLN A 355 2.20 17.44 -49.27
CA GLN A 355 2.84 18.60 -49.91
C GLN A 355 2.01 19.88 -49.71
N PRO A 356 2.57 21.05 -50.13
CA PRO A 356 2.21 22.36 -49.64
C PRO A 356 1.27 23.12 -50.59
N ASP A 357 0.67 24.15 -50.09
CA ASP A 357 0.21 25.26 -50.94
C ASP A 357 0.17 26.63 -50.24
N SER A 358 0.69 27.57 -50.99
CA SER A 358 0.34 28.99 -51.20
C SER A 358 0.74 30.03 -50.12
N ARG A 359 1.75 30.79 -50.44
CA ARG A 359 1.73 32.15 -50.95
C ARG A 359 1.02 33.22 -50.11
N ALA A 360 1.79 34.14 -49.55
CA ALA A 360 1.40 35.54 -49.42
C ALA A 360 2.64 36.43 -49.30
N GLU A 361 2.54 37.50 -49.95
CA GLU A 361 3.41 38.49 -50.49
C GLU A 361 4.15 39.38 -49.47
N THR A 362 5.27 39.92 -50.01
CA THR A 362 6.14 40.96 -49.48
C THR A 362 5.45 42.30 -49.22
N PRO A 363 6.12 43.24 -48.49
CA PRO A 363 6.73 44.32 -49.27
C PRO A 363 8.15 44.73 -48.84
N ALA A 364 8.85 45.27 -49.85
CA ALA A 364 10.18 45.79 -49.85
C ALA A 364 10.30 47.22 -49.25
N ILE A 365 11.49 47.54 -48.73
CA ILE A 365 12.07 48.93 -48.79
C ILE A 365 13.60 48.74 -48.79
N SER A 366 14.22 49.13 -49.90
CA SER A 366 15.25 50.02 -50.34
C SER A 366 16.06 50.75 -49.24
N GLU A 367 17.35 50.96 -49.30
CA GLU A 367 18.26 51.68 -50.21
C GLU A 367 19.72 51.55 -49.70
N ARG A 368 20.59 51.40 -50.71
CA ARG A 368 21.85 52.07 -51.01
C ARG A 368 23.12 51.89 -50.21
N SER A 369 24.10 51.36 -50.89
CA SER A 369 25.31 52.19 -51.30
C SER A 369 26.11 51.40 -52.34
N GLY A 370 26.59 52.14 -53.34
CA GLY A 370 27.18 51.58 -54.53
C GLY A 370 28.64 51.18 -54.40
N THR A 371 28.98 50.17 -55.17
CA THR A 371 30.35 49.81 -55.54
C THR A 371 30.41 49.58 -57.06
N PRO A 372 31.55 49.81 -57.74
CA PRO A 372 31.62 49.99 -59.18
C PRO A 372 31.32 48.72 -59.98
N SER A 373 30.47 48.87 -60.98
CA SER A 373 30.04 47.80 -61.86
C SER A 373 31.14 47.38 -62.85
N ILE A 374 31.52 46.09 -62.73
CA ILE A 374 32.05 45.34 -63.86
C ILE A 374 30.84 44.83 -64.65
N PRO A 375 30.82 44.93 -65.99
CA PRO A 375 29.69 44.44 -66.77
C PRO A 375 29.75 42.91 -66.83
N LEU A 376 29.06 42.27 -65.92
CA LEU A 376 28.77 40.85 -65.98
C LEU A 376 27.60 40.61 -66.94
N ASP A 377 27.70 39.51 -67.71
CA ASP A 377 26.65 39.06 -68.64
C ASP A 377 25.34 38.79 -67.81
N LYS A 378 24.20 38.95 -68.46
CA LYS A 378 22.90 38.96 -67.80
C LYS A 378 22.60 37.63 -67.13
N ASP A 379 23.09 36.53 -67.71
CA ASP A 379 22.91 35.16 -67.18
C ASP A 379 23.79 34.91 -65.93
N GLU A 380 25.03 35.40 -65.87
CA GLU A 380 25.90 35.34 -64.70
C GLU A 380 25.35 36.15 -63.52
N ARG A 381 24.65 37.21 -63.80
CA ARG A 381 24.04 38.07 -62.77
C ARG A 381 22.80 37.42 -62.17
N ASP A 382 22.00 36.72 -62.96
CA ASP A 382 20.83 35.96 -62.47
C ASP A 382 21.26 34.75 -61.72
N ASP A 383 22.36 34.09 -62.06
CA ASP A 383 22.92 32.97 -61.30
C ASP A 383 23.52 33.43 -59.97
N LEU A 384 24.19 34.57 -59.90
CA LEU A 384 24.69 35.13 -58.64
C LEU A 384 23.56 35.56 -57.72
N LEU A 385 22.50 36.19 -58.22
CA LEU A 385 21.30 36.55 -57.46
C LEU A 385 20.58 35.30 -56.92
N ARG A 386 20.50 34.22 -57.69
CA ARG A 386 19.92 32.96 -57.28
C ARG A 386 20.73 32.35 -56.16
N ARG A 387 22.07 32.42 -56.26
CA ARG A 387 22.99 31.90 -55.24
C ARG A 387 22.95 32.74 -53.96
N GLU A 388 22.80 34.05 -54.05
CA GLU A 388 22.66 34.96 -52.92
C GLU A 388 21.37 34.65 -52.14
N ASN A 389 20.23 34.51 -52.83
CA ASN A 389 18.96 34.10 -52.20
C ASN A 389 19.02 32.72 -51.57
N GLU A 390 19.66 31.73 -52.21
CA GLU A 390 19.85 30.40 -51.59
C GLU A 390 20.71 30.45 -50.31
N LEU A 391 21.70 31.33 -50.27
CA LEU A 391 22.55 31.52 -49.10
C LEU A 391 21.80 32.28 -47.99
N GLU A 392 21.00 33.28 -48.31
CA GLU A 392 20.15 33.99 -47.35
C GLU A 392 19.10 33.05 -46.72
N ASP A 393 18.45 32.19 -47.49
CA ASP A 393 17.52 31.17 -46.99
C ASP A 393 18.22 30.18 -46.08
N GLN A 394 19.43 29.72 -46.44
CA GLN A 394 20.22 28.83 -45.59
C GLN A 394 20.68 29.51 -44.30
N LEU A 395 21.01 30.80 -44.34
CA LEU A 395 21.42 31.57 -43.18
C LEU A 395 20.25 31.74 -42.20
N ALA A 396 19.08 32.12 -42.71
CA ALA A 396 17.85 32.26 -41.93
C ALA A 396 17.44 30.92 -41.27
N GLU A 397 17.58 29.79 -42.00
CA GLU A 397 17.33 28.47 -41.45
C GLU A 397 18.33 28.12 -40.33
N LYS A 398 19.61 28.46 -40.49
CA LYS A 398 20.65 28.23 -39.48
C LYS A 398 20.46 29.11 -38.25
N GLU A 399 20.07 30.36 -38.42
CA GLU A 399 19.76 31.24 -37.28
C GLU A 399 18.56 30.75 -36.47
N THR A 400 17.51 30.24 -37.12
CA THR A 400 16.37 29.64 -36.43
C THR A 400 16.75 28.33 -35.68
N GLN A 401 17.61 27.50 -36.27
CA GLN A 401 18.15 26.30 -35.63
C GLN A 401 19.02 26.66 -34.43
N LEU A 402 19.85 27.69 -34.51
CA LEU A 402 20.74 28.16 -33.46
C LEU A 402 19.92 28.70 -32.27
N ALA A 403 18.92 29.54 -32.54
CA ALA A 403 18.02 30.06 -31.51
C ALA A 403 17.25 28.92 -30.76
N ALA A 404 16.83 27.90 -31.50
CA ALA A 404 16.19 26.71 -30.89
C ALA A 404 17.16 25.93 -30.00
N VAL A 405 18.41 25.75 -30.43
CA VAL A 405 19.43 25.04 -29.66
C VAL A 405 19.84 25.85 -28.42
N GLU A 406 19.99 27.16 -28.52
CA GLU A 406 20.29 28.05 -27.40
C GLU A 406 19.18 28.00 -26.34
N LYS A 407 17.93 27.97 -26.76
CA LYS A 407 16.78 27.83 -25.86
C LYS A 407 16.82 26.47 -25.11
N THR A 408 17.03 25.38 -25.83
CA THR A 408 17.13 24.04 -25.19
C THR A 408 18.33 23.94 -24.26
N LEU A 409 19.46 24.57 -24.62
CA LEU A 409 20.65 24.60 -23.77
C LEU A 409 20.41 25.39 -22.48
N LYS A 410 19.63 26.46 -22.53
CA LYS A 410 19.24 27.22 -21.35
C LYS A 410 18.32 26.38 -20.42
N GLU A 411 17.31 25.73 -21.00
CA GLU A 411 16.39 24.85 -20.26
C GLU A 411 17.15 23.69 -19.56
N VAL A 412 18.09 23.05 -20.27
CA VAL A 412 18.92 21.98 -19.71
C VAL A 412 19.84 22.48 -18.60
N LYS A 413 20.39 23.68 -18.71
CA LYS A 413 21.21 24.27 -17.64
C LYS A 413 20.39 24.57 -16.38
N GLU A 414 19.18 25.08 -16.54
CA GLU A 414 18.25 25.33 -15.43
C GLU A 414 17.83 24.01 -14.74
N GLU A 415 17.55 22.95 -15.52
CA GLU A 415 17.29 21.62 -14.98
C GLU A 415 18.50 21.05 -14.22
N LEU A 416 19.69 21.25 -14.73
CA LEU A 416 20.92 20.73 -14.12
C LEU A 416 21.25 21.44 -12.79
N THR A 417 20.97 22.75 -12.68
CA THR A 417 21.10 23.48 -11.41
C THR A 417 20.07 23.00 -10.39
N TYR A 418 18.82 22.83 -10.81
CA TYR A 418 17.76 22.29 -9.97
C TYR A 418 18.09 20.88 -9.46
N LEU A 419 18.57 19.99 -10.33
CA LEU A 419 18.96 18.63 -9.96
C LEU A 419 20.12 18.60 -8.97
N LYS A 420 21.10 19.50 -9.11
CA LYS A 420 22.22 19.60 -8.16
C LYS A 420 21.75 20.06 -6.78
N GLU A 421 20.86 21.05 -6.72
CA GLU A 421 20.28 21.49 -5.45
C GLU A 421 19.42 20.40 -4.80
N HIS A 422 18.69 19.64 -5.60
CA HIS A 422 17.91 18.51 -5.11
C HIS A 422 18.80 17.36 -4.60
N ASP A 423 19.88 17.04 -5.30
CA ASP A 423 20.83 16.00 -4.89
C ASP A 423 21.49 16.34 -3.54
N THR A 424 21.91 17.61 -3.34
CA THR A 424 22.45 18.05 -2.06
C THR A 424 21.45 17.93 -0.92
N LYS A 425 20.17 18.28 -1.15
CA LYS A 425 19.11 18.11 -0.15
C LYS A 425 18.86 16.64 0.18
N THR A 426 18.74 15.81 -0.86
CA THR A 426 18.50 14.36 -0.68
C THR A 426 19.64 13.69 0.04
N ARG A 427 20.90 14.14 -0.22
CA ARG A 427 22.08 13.63 0.49
C ARG A 427 22.05 13.99 1.97
N ALA A 428 21.72 15.24 2.31
CA ALA A 428 21.57 15.66 3.69
C ALA A 428 20.43 14.93 4.42
N GLU A 429 19.29 14.70 3.75
CA GLU A 429 18.19 13.91 4.28
C GLU A 429 18.58 12.44 4.49
N ASN A 430 19.33 11.85 3.57
CA ASN A 430 19.85 10.48 3.71
C ASN A 430 20.83 10.35 4.87
N GLU A 431 21.72 11.32 5.07
CA GLU A 431 22.63 11.33 6.22
C GLU A 431 21.86 11.41 7.54
N LYS A 432 20.84 12.27 7.60
CA LYS A 432 19.96 12.38 8.77
C LYS A 432 19.20 11.07 9.03
N LEU A 433 18.57 10.50 7.99
CA LEU A 433 17.86 9.23 8.11
C LEU A 433 18.79 8.08 8.50
N THR A 434 20.02 8.07 8.01
CA THR A 434 21.02 7.07 8.39
C THR A 434 21.37 7.18 9.87
N SER A 435 21.50 8.41 10.39
CA SER A 435 21.71 8.65 11.82
C SER A 435 20.51 8.18 12.66
N GLU A 436 19.29 8.52 12.24
CA GLU A 436 18.05 8.09 12.92
C GLU A 436 17.90 6.56 12.92
N VAL A 437 18.23 5.89 11.80
CA VAL A 437 18.23 4.42 11.70
C VAL A 437 19.25 3.79 12.63
N ASN A 438 20.45 4.37 12.74
CA ASN A 438 21.49 3.87 13.65
C ASN A 438 21.07 4.06 15.12
N GLU A 439 20.46 5.19 15.47
CA GLU A 439 19.93 5.42 16.80
C GLU A 439 18.79 4.45 17.13
N ALA A 440 17.85 4.22 16.21
CA ALA A 440 16.78 3.24 16.36
C ALA A 440 17.30 1.80 16.52
N LYS A 441 18.37 1.43 15.80
CA LYS A 441 19.03 0.13 15.98
C LYS A 441 19.64 -0.01 17.38
N MET A 442 20.31 1.00 17.88
CA MET A 442 20.85 1.01 19.25
C MET A 442 19.75 0.87 20.30
N GLN A 443 18.63 1.55 20.11
CA GLN A 443 17.45 1.42 21.00
C GLN A 443 16.86 0.00 20.93
N LEU A 444 16.81 -0.59 19.76
CA LEU A 444 16.29 -1.95 19.55
C LEU A 444 17.19 -3.02 20.19
N GLU A 445 18.51 -2.85 20.12
CA GLU A 445 19.48 -3.70 20.82
C GLU A 445 19.33 -3.59 22.34
N ARG A 446 19.16 -2.37 22.86
CA ARG A 446 18.93 -2.14 24.28
C ARG A 446 17.62 -2.80 24.76
N LEU A 447 16.51 -2.60 24.04
CA LEU A 447 15.23 -3.24 24.37
C LEU A 447 15.31 -4.78 24.25
N SER A 448 16.08 -5.29 23.29
CA SER A 448 16.33 -6.73 23.16
C SER A 448 17.09 -7.28 24.37
N PHE A 449 18.04 -6.52 24.91
CA PHE A 449 18.77 -6.91 26.12
C PHE A 449 17.85 -6.87 27.35
N GLU A 450 17.10 -5.77 27.54
CA GLU A 450 16.12 -5.62 28.63
C GLU A 450 15.05 -6.75 28.58
N ASN A 451 14.61 -7.13 27.38
CA ASN A 451 13.65 -8.24 27.22
C ASN A 451 14.25 -9.61 27.59
N LYS A 452 15.55 -9.83 27.28
CA LYS A 452 16.25 -11.05 27.74
C LYS A 452 16.40 -11.11 29.25
N GLU A 453 16.74 -9.98 29.90
CA GLU A 453 16.80 -9.91 31.37
C GLU A 453 15.42 -10.15 32.00
N ALA A 454 14.36 -9.56 31.43
CA ALA A 454 12.99 -9.81 31.89
C ALA A 454 12.58 -11.28 31.72
N GLN A 455 13.01 -11.92 30.64
CA GLN A 455 12.75 -13.34 30.41
C GLN A 455 13.47 -14.22 31.43
N ILE A 456 14.72 -13.94 31.76
CA ILE A 456 15.49 -14.66 32.78
C ILE A 456 14.83 -14.51 34.16
N THR A 457 14.40 -13.28 34.51
CA THR A 457 13.68 -13.04 35.76
C THR A 457 12.34 -13.78 35.82
N MET A 458 11.61 -13.80 34.70
CA MET A 458 10.34 -14.53 34.61
C MET A 458 10.53 -16.03 34.73
N ASP A 459 11.57 -16.59 34.17
CA ASP A 459 11.88 -18.01 34.28
C ASP A 459 12.33 -18.37 35.70
N SER A 460 13.12 -17.52 36.38
CA SER A 460 13.44 -17.65 37.80
C SER A 460 12.19 -17.62 38.70
N PHE A 461 11.23 -16.71 38.42
CA PHE A 461 9.97 -16.70 39.16
C PHE A 461 9.10 -17.94 38.89
N LYS A 462 9.12 -18.51 37.70
CA LYS A 462 8.43 -19.76 37.39
C LYS A 462 9.03 -20.92 38.16
N GLU A 463 10.36 -20.99 38.27
CA GLU A 463 11.08 -22.01 39.01
C GLU A 463 10.74 -21.90 40.50
N ALA A 464 10.82 -20.70 41.10
CA ALA A 464 10.43 -20.48 42.49
C ALA A 464 8.94 -20.81 42.76
N ASN A 465 8.03 -20.47 41.83
CA ASN A 465 6.63 -20.86 41.96
C ASN A 465 6.43 -22.38 41.85
N SER A 466 7.24 -23.06 41.05
CA SER A 466 7.21 -24.54 40.99
C SER A 466 7.68 -25.16 42.28
N GLU A 467 8.77 -24.66 42.88
CA GLU A 467 9.28 -25.10 44.18
C GLU A 467 8.25 -24.88 45.30
N LEU A 468 7.67 -23.65 45.37
CA LEU A 468 6.61 -23.35 46.34
C LEU A 468 5.37 -24.25 46.17
N THR A 469 5.03 -24.62 44.95
CA THR A 469 3.91 -25.53 44.69
C THR A 469 4.22 -26.93 45.18
N GLN A 470 5.45 -27.40 45.00
CA GLN A 470 5.90 -28.70 45.57
C GLN A 470 5.90 -28.68 47.08
N GLU A 471 6.46 -27.64 47.72
CA GLU A 471 6.42 -27.50 49.17
C GLU A 471 4.98 -27.49 49.73
N LEU A 472 4.08 -26.77 49.01
CA LEU A 472 2.67 -26.71 49.39
C LEU A 472 1.99 -28.09 49.31
N ASP A 473 2.31 -28.87 48.29
CA ASP A 473 1.77 -30.22 48.14
C ASP A 473 2.37 -31.20 49.15
N GLU A 474 3.66 -31.06 49.51
CA GLU A 474 4.28 -31.82 50.62
C GLU A 474 3.62 -31.50 51.96
N VAL A 475 3.40 -30.20 52.27
CA VAL A 475 2.70 -29.79 53.51
C VAL A 475 1.26 -30.29 53.52
N LYS A 476 0.54 -30.27 52.41
CA LYS A 476 -0.81 -30.85 52.30
C LYS A 476 -0.79 -32.35 52.59
N GLN A 477 0.20 -33.08 52.07
CA GLN A 477 0.34 -34.49 52.31
C GLN A 477 0.64 -34.79 53.79
N GLN A 478 1.58 -34.03 54.39
CA GLN A 478 1.87 -34.13 55.84
C GLN A 478 0.64 -33.85 56.70
N LEU A 479 -0.16 -32.83 56.30
CA LEU A 479 -1.41 -32.55 57.01
C LEU A 479 -2.44 -33.65 56.87
N LEU A 480 -2.50 -34.26 55.67
CA LEU A 480 -3.40 -35.44 55.48
C LEU A 480 -2.98 -36.64 56.32
N ASP A 481 -1.68 -36.95 56.37
CA ASP A 481 -1.12 -38.03 57.17
C ASP A 481 -1.30 -37.74 58.64
N ALA A 482 -1.10 -36.51 59.12
CA ALA A 482 -1.38 -36.09 60.46
C ALA A 482 -2.88 -36.23 60.84
N LYS A 483 -3.79 -35.86 59.91
CA LYS A 483 -5.24 -36.03 60.08
C LYS A 483 -5.64 -37.52 60.14
N MET A 484 -5.01 -38.35 59.30
CA MET A 484 -5.25 -39.83 59.36
C MET A 484 -4.76 -40.41 60.68
N SER A 485 -3.54 -40.07 61.12
CA SER A 485 -2.99 -40.51 62.42
C SER A 485 -3.82 -40.02 63.61
N ALA A 486 -4.32 -38.76 63.55
CA ALA A 486 -5.23 -38.24 64.57
C ALA A 486 -6.58 -38.99 64.61
N ARG A 487 -7.12 -39.33 63.39
CA ARG A 487 -8.34 -40.18 63.33
C ARG A 487 -8.12 -41.59 63.85
N GLU A 488 -6.97 -42.19 63.57
CA GLU A 488 -6.62 -43.50 64.12
C GLU A 488 -6.44 -43.46 65.63
N THR A 489 -5.79 -42.40 66.16
CA THR A 489 -5.65 -42.23 67.62
C THR A 489 -6.98 -41.93 68.29
N THR A 490 -7.88 -41.10 67.65
CA THR A 490 -9.25 -40.94 68.19
C THR A 490 -10.08 -42.23 68.13
N ALA A 491 -10.00 -42.96 67.01
CA ALA A 491 -10.69 -44.27 66.94
C ALA A 491 -10.21 -45.29 68.00
N VAL A 492 -8.89 -45.28 68.27
CA VAL A 492 -8.31 -46.12 69.35
C VAL A 492 -8.70 -45.61 70.75
N LEU A 493 -8.85 -44.30 70.95
CA LEU A 493 -9.37 -43.69 72.17
C LEU A 493 -10.86 -43.97 72.33
N ASP A 494 -11.67 -43.80 71.28
CA ASP A 494 -13.10 -44.13 71.29
C ASP A 494 -13.34 -45.64 71.59
N GLU A 495 -12.50 -46.50 71.02
CA GLU A 495 -12.58 -47.94 71.31
C GLU A 495 -12.18 -48.29 72.79
N LYS A 496 -11.18 -47.52 73.30
CA LYS A 496 -10.81 -47.63 74.75
C LYS A 496 -11.89 -47.04 75.66
N GLU A 497 -12.50 -45.90 75.28
CA GLU A 497 -13.62 -45.31 76.00
C GLU A 497 -14.88 -46.18 75.91
N LYS A 498 -15.18 -46.75 74.75
CA LYS A 498 -16.28 -47.71 74.58
C LYS A 498 -16.10 -48.95 75.46
N LYS A 499 -14.87 -49.51 75.51
CA LYS A 499 -14.52 -50.57 76.40
C LYS A 499 -14.57 -50.18 77.90
N LYS A 500 -14.25 -48.89 78.19
CA LYS A 500 -14.38 -48.30 79.53
C LYS A 500 -15.85 -48.04 79.89
N ALA A 501 -16.63 -47.52 78.94
CA ALA A 501 -18.06 -47.28 79.09
C ALA A 501 -18.85 -48.59 79.20
N GLU A 502 -18.51 -49.67 78.46
CA GLU A 502 -19.09 -51.00 78.64
C GLU A 502 -18.73 -51.63 80.01
N LYS A 503 -17.51 -51.36 80.46
CA LYS A 503 -17.17 -51.79 81.85
C LYS A 503 -17.91 -50.93 82.87
N MET A 504 -18.10 -49.65 82.67
CA MET A 504 -18.81 -48.75 83.57
C MET A 504 -20.32 -48.97 83.52
N ALA A 505 -20.89 -49.21 82.31
CA ALA A 505 -22.30 -49.55 82.13
C ALA A 505 -22.64 -50.88 82.80
N LYS A 506 -21.72 -51.86 82.83
CA LYS A 506 -21.85 -53.11 83.61
C LYS A 506 -21.73 -52.87 85.12
N MET A 507 -21.08 -51.80 85.57
CA MET A 507 -20.99 -51.41 86.99
C MET A 507 -22.16 -50.49 87.42
N MET A 508 -22.77 -49.70 86.48
CA MET A 508 -23.86 -48.75 86.78
C MET A 508 -25.26 -49.32 86.54
N ALA A 509 -25.41 -50.52 86.09
CA ALA A 509 -26.74 -51.18 86.03
C ALA A 509 -27.42 -51.37 87.42
N GLY A 510 -27.02 -50.61 88.42
CA GLY A 510 -27.51 -50.66 89.78
C GLY A 510 -27.84 -49.28 90.40
N PHE A 511 -27.76 -48.15 89.69
CA PHE A 511 -28.14 -46.86 90.29
C PHE A 511 -28.85 -45.95 89.29
N ASP A 512 -30.13 -45.82 89.53
CA ASP A 512 -31.02 -44.82 88.89
C ASP A 512 -30.93 -43.51 89.72
N LEU A 513 -30.72 -42.35 89.05
CA LEU A 513 -31.14 -41.04 89.49
C LEU A 513 -30.96 -39.98 88.35
N GLY A 514 -32.06 -39.36 88.03
CA GLY A 514 -32.26 -38.37 86.96
C GLY A 514 -31.64 -36.97 87.20
N GLY A 515 -31.66 -36.14 86.16
CA GLY A 515 -31.61 -34.71 86.22
C GLY A 515 -30.78 -34.03 85.17
N ASP A 516 -31.42 -33.37 84.20
CA ASP A 516 -30.91 -32.39 83.25
C ASP A 516 -30.12 -31.27 83.95
N VAL A 517 -28.94 -30.93 83.47
CA VAL A 517 -28.41 -29.54 83.42
C VAL A 517 -27.33 -29.49 82.38
N PHE A 518 -27.72 -29.04 81.18
CA PHE A 518 -26.74 -28.43 80.26
C PHE A 518 -26.43 -27.03 80.75
N SER A 519 -25.16 -26.67 80.94
CA SER A 519 -24.74 -25.32 81.29
C SER A 519 -25.03 -24.31 80.16
N GLU A 520 -25.44 -23.08 80.53
CA GLU A 520 -25.76 -22.00 79.55
C GLU A 520 -24.60 -21.73 78.54
N ASN A 521 -23.36 -22.03 78.95
CA ASN A 521 -22.18 -21.90 78.07
C ASN A 521 -22.15 -22.92 76.92
N GLU A 522 -22.61 -24.17 77.12
CA GLU A 522 -22.64 -25.18 76.05
C GLU A 522 -23.71 -24.89 75.00
N GLN A 523 -24.81 -24.23 75.36
CA GLN A 523 -25.85 -23.77 74.41
C GLN A 523 -25.36 -22.58 73.61
N SER A 524 -24.62 -21.69 74.22
CA SER A 524 -24.06 -20.49 73.54
C SER A 524 -22.97 -20.91 72.53
N ILE A 525 -22.10 -21.85 72.87
CA ILE A 525 -21.09 -22.37 71.93
C ILE A 525 -21.72 -23.11 70.74
N LYS A 526 -22.79 -23.86 70.98
CA LYS A 526 -23.51 -24.63 69.94
C LYS A 526 -24.21 -23.64 68.93
N GLN A 527 -24.75 -22.53 69.42
CA GLN A 527 -25.35 -21.50 68.57
C GLN A 527 -24.28 -20.77 67.78
N ALA A 528 -23.13 -20.45 68.37
CA ALA A 528 -22.01 -19.79 67.64
C ALA A 528 -21.46 -20.68 66.51
N ILE A 529 -21.34 -22.01 66.76
CA ILE A 529 -20.91 -22.96 65.71
C ILE A 529 -21.91 -23.03 64.56
N GLN A 530 -23.22 -23.07 64.84
CA GLN A 530 -24.25 -23.08 63.80
C GLN A 530 -24.26 -21.82 62.95
N GLN A 531 -23.99 -20.64 63.53
CA GLN A 531 -23.86 -19.41 62.79
C GLN A 531 -22.61 -19.35 61.89
N ILE A 532 -21.49 -19.89 62.36
CA ILE A 532 -20.26 -20.04 61.56
C ILE A 532 -20.50 -20.98 60.36
N GLU A 533 -21.17 -22.08 60.57
CA GLU A 533 -21.50 -23.04 59.50
C GLU A 533 -22.45 -22.42 58.46
N ALA A 534 -23.41 -21.57 58.86
CA ALA A 534 -24.30 -20.86 57.97
C ALA A 534 -23.56 -19.80 57.13
N LEU A 535 -22.64 -19.03 57.74
CA LEU A 535 -21.82 -18.07 57.03
C LEU A 535 -20.81 -18.74 56.07
N LEU A 536 -20.30 -19.90 56.43
CA LEU A 536 -19.44 -20.68 55.54
C LEU A 536 -20.21 -21.25 54.34
N ALA A 537 -21.46 -21.64 54.53
CA ALA A 537 -22.35 -22.05 53.45
C ALA A 537 -22.71 -20.90 52.50
N GLN A 538 -22.95 -19.71 53.01
CA GLN A 538 -23.16 -18.48 52.19
C GLN A 538 -21.89 -18.11 51.41
N SER A 539 -20.71 -18.15 52.02
CA SER A 539 -19.42 -17.92 51.35
C SER A 539 -19.16 -18.92 50.23
N THR A 540 -19.50 -20.18 50.42
CA THR A 540 -19.34 -21.23 49.37
C THR A 540 -20.37 -21.12 48.24
N ALA A 541 -21.50 -20.47 48.49
CA ALA A 541 -22.51 -20.15 47.49
C ALA A 541 -22.19 -18.89 46.66
N GLY A 542 -21.10 -18.13 46.98
CA GLY A 542 -20.67 -16.94 46.27
C GLY A 542 -21.43 -15.67 46.63
N GLU A 543 -22.18 -15.65 47.74
CA GLU A 543 -22.86 -14.47 48.26
C GLU A 543 -21.91 -13.66 49.13
N ALA A 544 -21.95 -12.31 49.00
CA ALA A 544 -21.13 -11.41 49.78
C ALA A 544 -21.65 -11.33 51.23
N ILE A 545 -20.80 -11.73 52.18
CA ILE A 545 -21.11 -11.64 53.63
C ILE A 545 -20.98 -10.19 54.07
N ALA A 546 -21.99 -9.66 54.73
CA ALA A 546 -21.94 -8.31 55.29
C ALA A 546 -20.91 -8.20 56.43
N PRO A 547 -20.09 -7.13 56.53
CA PRO A 547 -19.07 -6.97 57.53
C PRO A 547 -19.63 -7.02 58.99
N ASP A 548 -20.84 -6.54 59.18
CA ASP A 548 -21.53 -6.51 60.49
C ASP A 548 -21.85 -7.91 61.03
N GLU A 549 -22.15 -8.88 60.18
CA GLU A 549 -22.44 -10.26 60.57
C GLU A 549 -21.17 -11.00 61.05
N LEU A 550 -20.00 -10.64 60.52
CA LEU A 550 -18.71 -11.18 60.94
C LEU A 550 -18.25 -10.57 62.29
N GLU A 551 -18.56 -9.28 62.54
CA GLU A 551 -18.28 -8.68 63.83
C GLU A 551 -19.18 -9.21 64.92
N ASP A 552 -20.44 -9.52 64.70
CA ASP A 552 -21.37 -10.12 65.64
C ASP A 552 -20.95 -11.53 66.10
N VAL A 553 -20.52 -12.37 65.14
CA VAL A 553 -20.00 -13.69 65.47
C VAL A 553 -18.68 -13.60 66.25
N LYS A 554 -17.81 -12.66 65.93
CA LYS A 554 -16.57 -12.43 66.62
C LYS A 554 -16.80 -11.93 68.03
N ALA A 555 -17.77 -11.04 68.28
CA ALA A 555 -18.14 -10.57 69.61
C ALA A 555 -18.66 -11.72 70.50
N ARG A 556 -19.54 -12.57 69.99
CA ARG A 556 -20.06 -13.76 70.71
C ARG A 556 -19.00 -14.80 70.99
N LEU A 557 -18.05 -15.01 70.11
CA LEU A 557 -16.91 -15.91 70.38
C LEU A 557 -15.99 -15.37 71.47
N LEU A 558 -15.83 -14.05 71.55
CA LEU A 558 -15.06 -13.42 72.62
C LEU A 558 -15.77 -13.49 73.99
N GLU A 559 -17.10 -13.40 74.05
CA GLU A 559 -17.90 -13.60 75.24
C GLU A 559 -17.84 -15.04 75.77
N THR A 560 -17.61 -16.02 74.94
CA THR A 560 -17.48 -17.45 75.36
C THR A 560 -16.07 -17.80 75.81
N GLN A 561 -15.07 -16.94 75.68
CA GLN A 561 -13.69 -17.11 76.14
C GLN A 561 -13.43 -16.62 77.58
N GLY A 562 -14.39 -15.90 78.19
CA GLY A 562 -14.33 -15.49 79.61
C GLY A 562 -15.04 -16.54 80.47
#